data_429279eb6a01c865507ba478b8624362
#
_entry.id   429279eb6a01c865507ba478b8624362
#
_cell.length_a   1.000
_cell.length_b   1.000
_cell.length_c   1.000
_cell.angle_alpha   90.00
_cell.angle_beta   90.00
_cell.angle_gamma   90.00
#
_symmetry.space_group_name_H-M   'P 1'
#
loop_
_entity.id
_entity.type
_entity.pdbx_description
1 polymer ?
#
loop_
_entity_poly.entity_id
_entity_poly.type
_entity_poly.pdbx_seq_one_letter_code
_entity_poly.pdbx_strand_id
1 'polypeptide(L)'
;MKGLLHRNSETLVKYTFILSILFMCSHLNAQPNNGNQDSLVDVRTGFSSLFNITATGKKDKSFQFELNKSAVGFIQSYMEKQGPELIKMKTWAKPYFSLYDEILIANGIPIELKYLSVIESHLTPNLTSSAGAVGPWQLMPDEANRLGLKTTPVDERTDFKKSTQAAAKILKELYAQFGDWLLVVAAYNGGAGRVSRALKKKGTNDFWQIEYDLPLETRNHVKKFIATHYVFEEDGGWTTLTANETKDKKGTSQIGNQEMGTTEVSGRFQILVIAHYLSIPAKELEILNPKFDQTVAAGKVYSLKLPKDRLEIFEARKNEILQASLQALYSIKE
;
A
#
# COMPACT_ATOMS: atom_id res chain seq x y z
N MET A 1 43.98 -45.44 31.89
CA MET A 1 43.99 -45.63 30.42
C MET A 1 42.75 -45.00 29.82
N LYS A 2 42.97 -44.00 28.93
CA LYS A 2 42.04 -43.45 27.90
C LYS A 2 40.60 -43.15 28.37
N GLY A 3 40.17 -42.04 28.68
CA GLY A 3 40.16 -40.65 28.29
C GLY A 3 39.52 -40.37 26.95
N LEU A 4 38.24 -40.04 26.85
CA LEU A 4 37.70 -39.40 25.66
C LEU A 4 36.83 -38.24 26.04
N LEU A 5 37.35 -37.08 25.67
CA LEU A 5 36.68 -35.81 25.58
C LEU A 5 35.55 -35.90 24.55
N HIS A 6 34.33 -35.57 24.96
CA HIS A 6 33.29 -35.16 24.05
C HIS A 6 32.99 -33.70 24.30
N ARG A 7 33.48 -32.87 23.40
CA ARG A 7 33.29 -31.44 23.46
C ARG A 7 32.15 -31.08 22.51
N ASN A 8 31.09 -30.57 23.10
CA ASN A 8 29.91 -30.03 22.44
C ASN A 8 30.29 -28.97 21.41
N SER A 9 29.81 -29.16 20.18
CA SER A 9 29.75 -28.13 19.14
C SER A 9 28.31 -27.85 18.83
N GLU A 10 27.63 -27.19 19.74
CA GLU A 10 26.40 -26.47 19.45
C GLU A 10 26.71 -24.99 19.50
N THR A 11 26.86 -24.37 18.35
CA THR A 11 26.62 -22.95 18.06
C THR A 11 27.30 -22.67 16.73
N LEU A 12 26.54 -22.73 15.67
CA LEU A 12 26.65 -21.89 14.46
C LEU A 12 25.75 -22.43 13.33
N VAL A 13 24.45 -22.31 13.48
CA VAL A 13 23.52 -22.37 12.32
C VAL A 13 22.49 -21.30 12.52
N LYS A 14 22.87 -20.08 12.26
CA LYS A 14 21.95 -18.96 12.00
C LYS A 14 22.53 -18.14 10.85
N TYR A 15 21.66 -17.90 9.84
CA TYR A 15 21.89 -16.99 8.69
C TYR A 15 22.71 -17.54 7.53
N THR A 16 22.11 -18.44 6.75
CA THR A 16 22.45 -18.60 5.33
C THR A 16 21.27 -19.21 4.60
N PHE A 17 20.32 -18.39 4.17
CA PHE A 17 19.42 -18.76 3.08
C PHE A 17 18.81 -17.50 2.47
N ILE A 18 19.59 -16.81 1.68
CA ILE A 18 19.20 -16.02 0.49
C ILE A 18 20.51 -15.84 -0.29
N LEU A 19 20.95 -16.86 -1.01
CA LEU A 19 21.92 -16.73 -2.09
C LEU A 19 22.00 -18.04 -2.87
N SER A 20 21.10 -18.24 -3.79
CA SER A 20 21.33 -19.19 -4.86
C SER A 20 20.45 -18.85 -6.04
N ILE A 21 20.79 -17.81 -6.74
CA ILE A 21 20.65 -17.61 -8.20
C ILE A 21 21.59 -16.45 -8.53
N LEU A 22 22.85 -16.76 -8.73
CA LEU A 22 23.80 -15.90 -9.44
C LEU A 22 25.07 -16.70 -9.67
N PHE A 23 25.17 -17.40 -10.78
CA PHE A 23 26.45 -17.61 -11.45
C PHE A 23 26.22 -18.02 -12.90
N MET A 24 26.24 -17.04 -13.77
CA MET A 24 26.77 -17.12 -15.12
C MET A 24 27.06 -15.70 -15.60
N CYS A 25 28.26 -15.24 -15.33
CA CYS A 25 28.81 -14.04 -15.94
C CYS A 25 29.82 -14.47 -16.97
N SER A 26 29.47 -14.30 -18.24
CA SER A 26 30.43 -14.19 -19.34
C SER A 26 30.94 -12.74 -19.43
N HIS A 27 32.25 -12.57 -19.44
CA HIS A 27 32.95 -11.32 -19.57
C HIS A 27 32.58 -10.64 -20.89
N LEU A 28 32.13 -9.42 -20.84
CA LEU A 28 32.17 -8.47 -21.93
C LEU A 28 32.72 -7.14 -21.40
N ASN A 29 33.86 -6.76 -21.94
CA ASN A 29 34.49 -5.46 -21.74
C ASN A 29 33.52 -4.36 -22.15
N ALA A 30 33.15 -3.47 -21.25
CA ALA A 30 32.46 -2.23 -21.55
C ALA A 30 33.39 -1.05 -21.30
N GLN A 31 33.65 -0.28 -22.34
CA GLN A 31 34.29 1.03 -22.26
C GLN A 31 33.42 2.01 -21.47
N PRO A 32 34.02 3.04 -20.83
CA PRO A 32 33.23 4.05 -20.12
C PRO A 32 32.53 4.94 -21.14
N ASN A 33 31.22 4.86 -21.19
CA ASN A 33 30.38 5.75 -21.97
C ASN A 33 29.96 6.94 -21.08
N ASN A 34 30.48 8.11 -21.37
CA ASN A 34 30.03 9.40 -20.86
C ASN A 34 28.63 9.69 -21.41
N GLY A 35 27.63 9.56 -20.60
CA GLY A 35 26.25 9.93 -20.93
C GLY A 35 25.28 9.31 -19.98
N ASN A 36 24.82 10.08 -19.04
CA ASN A 36 23.41 10.04 -18.57
C ASN A 36 23.23 10.84 -17.27
N GLN A 37 23.33 12.17 -17.40
CA GLN A 37 22.66 13.07 -16.43
C GLN A 37 21.16 13.22 -16.74
N ASP A 38 20.68 12.75 -17.90
CA ASP A 38 19.27 12.92 -18.32
C ASP A 38 18.31 11.88 -17.77
N SER A 39 18.79 10.71 -17.31
CA SER A 39 17.90 9.66 -16.79
C SER A 39 17.33 9.95 -15.39
N LEU A 40 17.96 10.82 -14.61
CA LEU A 40 17.48 11.20 -13.27
C LEU A 40 16.35 12.24 -13.31
N VAL A 41 16.23 12.99 -14.39
CA VAL A 41 15.15 13.98 -14.58
C VAL A 41 13.85 13.28 -14.90
N ASP A 42 13.90 12.12 -15.56
CA ASP A 42 12.74 11.40 -16.05
C ASP A 42 11.96 10.65 -14.94
N VAL A 43 12.63 10.24 -13.87
CA VAL A 43 11.96 9.57 -12.72
C VAL A 43 11.07 10.54 -11.93
N ARG A 44 11.37 11.84 -11.95
CA ARG A 44 10.57 12.88 -11.26
C ARG A 44 9.34 13.32 -12.05
N THR A 45 9.40 13.19 -13.37
CA THR A 45 8.34 13.62 -14.29
C THR A 45 7.73 12.47 -15.10
N GLY A 46 8.31 11.30 -15.05
CA GLY A 46 8.16 10.26 -16.07
C GLY A 46 7.46 8.97 -15.64
N PHE A 47 6.85 8.90 -14.44
CA PHE A 47 6.01 7.74 -14.15
C PHE A 47 4.87 7.58 -15.15
N SER A 48 4.31 8.69 -15.64
CA SER A 48 3.31 8.69 -16.72
C SER A 48 3.89 8.29 -18.08
N SER A 49 5.18 8.57 -18.36
CA SER A 49 5.81 8.22 -19.64
C SER A 49 6.18 6.75 -19.77
N LEU A 50 6.47 6.06 -18.65
CA LEU A 50 6.68 4.61 -18.62
C LEU A 50 5.43 3.82 -19.05
N PHE A 51 4.25 4.41 -18.93
CA PHE A 51 2.96 3.78 -19.25
C PHE A 51 2.27 4.36 -20.48
N ASN A 52 2.94 5.16 -21.34
CA ASN A 52 2.36 5.75 -22.54
C ASN A 52 1.04 6.53 -22.33
N ILE A 53 0.91 7.23 -21.22
CA ILE A 53 -0.20 8.15 -21.00
C ILE A 53 0.22 9.51 -21.53
N THR A 54 -0.29 9.85 -22.72
CA THR A 54 -0.15 11.19 -23.31
C THR A 54 -0.90 12.18 -22.42
N ALA A 55 -0.17 12.89 -21.59
CA ALA A 55 -0.67 14.05 -20.89
C ALA A 55 -0.92 15.16 -21.93
N THR A 56 -2.18 15.32 -22.34
CA THR A 56 -2.61 16.50 -23.09
C THR A 56 -2.48 17.70 -22.15
N GLY A 57 -1.56 18.59 -22.51
CA GLY A 57 -1.14 19.70 -21.69
C GLY A 57 -2.25 20.61 -21.21
N LYS A 58 -2.15 20.93 -19.92
CA LYS A 58 -2.35 22.27 -19.36
C LYS A 58 -1.53 22.32 -18.08
N LYS A 59 -0.76 23.41 -17.90
CA LYS A 59 -0.02 23.73 -16.68
C LYS A 59 -1.02 23.91 -15.55
N ASP A 60 -1.42 22.82 -14.91
CA ASP A 60 -2.00 22.86 -13.59
C ASP A 60 -0.90 22.49 -12.59
N LYS A 61 -0.83 23.28 -11.52
CA LYS A 61 0.04 23.02 -10.36
C LYS A 61 -0.50 21.78 -9.64
N SER A 62 -0.48 20.64 -10.30
CA SER A 62 -0.71 19.35 -9.67
C SER A 62 0.47 19.09 -8.76
N PHE A 63 0.19 18.73 -7.52
CA PHE A 63 1.16 18.37 -6.51
C PHE A 63 2.19 17.41 -7.11
N GLN A 64 3.42 17.90 -7.31
CA GLN A 64 4.54 17.04 -7.63
C GLN A 64 4.86 16.25 -6.35
N PHE A 65 4.56 14.99 -6.38
CA PHE A 65 4.96 14.07 -5.34
C PHE A 65 6.48 13.90 -5.44
N GLU A 66 7.23 14.59 -4.62
CA GLU A 66 8.67 14.37 -4.52
C GLU A 66 8.93 13.10 -3.70
N LEU A 67 9.27 12.02 -4.40
CA LEU A 67 9.82 10.83 -3.75
C LEU A 67 11.08 11.23 -2.96
N ASN A 68 11.23 10.67 -1.77
CA ASN A 68 12.45 10.86 -1.01
C ASN A 68 13.66 10.42 -1.85
N LYS A 69 14.66 11.29 -1.96
CA LYS A 69 15.84 11.06 -2.80
C LYS A 69 16.55 9.73 -2.50
N SER A 70 16.50 9.26 -1.25
CA SER A 70 17.09 7.98 -0.84
C SER A 70 16.37 6.76 -1.42
N ALA A 71 15.11 6.91 -1.85
CA ALA A 71 14.29 5.84 -2.37
C ALA A 71 14.31 5.74 -3.90
N VAL A 72 14.59 6.84 -4.60
CA VAL A 72 14.44 6.94 -6.06
C VAL A 72 15.18 5.83 -6.80
N GLY A 73 16.48 5.64 -6.54
CA GLY A 73 17.26 4.62 -7.24
C GLY A 73 16.80 3.19 -6.97
N PHE A 74 16.35 2.90 -5.74
CA PHE A 74 15.80 1.59 -5.41
C PHE A 74 14.46 1.35 -6.11
N ILE A 75 13.57 2.33 -6.07
CA ILE A 75 12.23 2.25 -6.68
C ILE A 75 12.36 2.05 -8.17
N GLN A 76 13.21 2.83 -8.84
CA GLN A 76 13.48 2.69 -10.27
C GLN A 76 13.97 1.28 -10.61
N SER A 77 15.02 0.80 -9.93
CA SER A 77 15.56 -0.55 -10.18
C SER A 77 14.53 -1.67 -9.88
N TYR A 78 13.69 -1.49 -8.87
CA TYR A 78 12.63 -2.45 -8.57
C TYR A 78 11.56 -2.45 -9.66
N MET A 79 11.15 -1.29 -10.14
CA MET A 79 10.15 -1.15 -11.20
C MET A 79 10.67 -1.70 -12.54
N GLU A 80 11.93 -1.48 -12.89
CA GLU A 80 12.55 -2.07 -14.07
C GLU A 80 12.52 -3.60 -14.03
N LYS A 81 12.79 -4.19 -12.86
CA LYS A 81 12.85 -5.65 -12.69
C LYS A 81 11.49 -6.30 -12.52
N GLN A 82 10.61 -5.71 -11.72
CA GLN A 82 9.34 -6.31 -11.31
C GLN A 82 8.12 -5.71 -12.05
N GLY A 83 8.27 -4.52 -12.63
CA GLY A 83 7.19 -3.82 -13.31
C GLY A 83 6.46 -4.67 -14.35
N PRO A 84 7.14 -5.36 -15.27
CA PRO A 84 6.48 -6.21 -16.26
C PRO A 84 5.61 -7.31 -15.65
N GLU A 85 6.05 -7.90 -14.55
CA GLU A 85 5.29 -8.93 -13.81
C GLU A 85 4.08 -8.32 -13.11
N LEU A 86 4.28 -7.19 -12.42
CA LEU A 86 3.21 -6.46 -11.74
C LEU A 86 2.13 -5.95 -12.71
N ILE A 87 2.53 -5.51 -13.91
CA ILE A 87 1.58 -5.11 -14.97
C ILE A 87 0.74 -6.31 -15.42
N LYS A 88 1.35 -7.47 -15.62
CA LYS A 88 0.61 -8.70 -15.92
C LYS A 88 -0.35 -9.07 -14.78
N MET A 89 0.07 -8.84 -13.53
CA MET A 89 -0.78 -9.08 -12.36
C MET A 89 -2.06 -8.26 -12.39
N LYS A 90 -2.05 -7.01 -12.90
CA LYS A 90 -3.26 -6.17 -13.04
C LYS A 90 -4.41 -6.89 -13.74
N THR A 91 -4.12 -7.79 -14.68
CA THR A 91 -5.15 -8.48 -15.48
C THR A 91 -5.85 -9.59 -14.71
N TRP A 92 -5.13 -10.39 -13.93
CA TRP A 92 -5.67 -11.56 -13.25
C TRP A 92 -5.97 -11.32 -11.76
N ALA A 93 -5.33 -10.32 -11.13
CA ALA A 93 -5.49 -10.05 -9.70
C ALA A 93 -6.81 -9.33 -9.35
N LYS A 94 -7.55 -8.84 -10.34
CA LYS A 94 -8.77 -8.06 -10.14
C LYS A 94 -9.79 -8.68 -9.17
N PRO A 95 -10.12 -9.99 -9.21
CA PRO A 95 -11.04 -10.59 -8.26
C PRO A 95 -10.53 -10.53 -6.80
N TYR A 96 -9.22 -10.74 -6.61
CA TYR A 96 -8.60 -10.68 -5.29
C TYR A 96 -8.55 -9.23 -4.77
N PHE A 97 -8.21 -8.28 -5.62
CA PHE A 97 -8.21 -6.87 -5.25
C PHE A 97 -9.60 -6.36 -4.91
N SER A 98 -10.64 -6.79 -5.64
CA SER A 98 -12.02 -6.43 -5.29
C SER A 98 -12.39 -6.92 -3.89
N LEU A 99 -12.05 -8.16 -3.55
CA LEU A 99 -12.25 -8.71 -2.21
C LEU A 99 -11.47 -7.92 -1.13
N TYR A 100 -10.22 -7.56 -1.42
CA TYR A 100 -9.39 -6.79 -0.50
C TYR A 100 -9.95 -5.39 -0.28
N ASP A 101 -10.34 -4.70 -1.36
CA ASP A 101 -10.93 -3.37 -1.30
C ASP A 101 -12.18 -3.35 -0.42
N GLU A 102 -13.10 -4.32 -0.58
CA GLU A 102 -14.28 -4.46 0.26
C GLU A 102 -13.92 -4.55 1.77
N ILE A 103 -12.97 -5.41 2.10
CA ILE A 103 -12.56 -5.64 3.50
C ILE A 103 -11.81 -4.42 4.05
N LEU A 104 -10.90 -3.82 3.29
CA LEU A 104 -10.12 -2.67 3.74
C LEU A 104 -11.02 -1.45 3.94
N ILE A 105 -11.94 -1.17 3.01
CA ILE A 105 -12.94 -0.09 3.13
C ILE A 105 -13.81 -0.30 4.37
N ALA A 106 -14.34 -1.51 4.59
CA ALA A 106 -15.16 -1.83 5.75
C ALA A 106 -14.43 -1.61 7.09
N ASN A 107 -13.09 -1.65 7.09
CA ASN A 107 -12.26 -1.39 8.27
C ASN A 107 -11.70 0.03 8.33
N GLY A 108 -12.03 0.92 7.39
CA GLY A 108 -11.52 2.28 7.32
C GLY A 108 -10.04 2.37 6.96
N ILE A 109 -9.53 1.40 6.20
CA ILE A 109 -8.13 1.29 5.77
C ILE A 109 -8.03 1.69 4.30
N PRO A 110 -7.03 2.51 3.91
CA PRO A 110 -6.78 2.80 2.50
C PRO A 110 -6.57 1.52 1.69
N ILE A 111 -7.25 1.45 0.55
CA ILE A 111 -7.25 0.24 -0.30
C ILE A 111 -5.88 -0.07 -0.89
N GLU A 112 -5.01 0.92 -0.98
CA GLU A 112 -3.64 0.78 -1.47
C GLU A 112 -2.81 -0.17 -0.59
N LEU A 113 -3.21 -0.37 0.67
CA LEU A 113 -2.55 -1.35 1.57
C LEU A 113 -2.68 -2.80 1.05
N LYS A 114 -3.58 -3.07 0.09
CA LYS A 114 -3.63 -4.37 -0.63
C LYS A 114 -2.30 -4.74 -1.28
N TYR A 115 -1.48 -3.75 -1.66
CA TYR A 115 -0.17 -4.00 -2.27
C TYR A 115 0.87 -4.58 -1.31
N LEU A 116 0.61 -4.58 0.00
CA LEU A 116 1.39 -5.38 0.95
C LEU A 116 1.30 -6.87 0.59
N SER A 117 0.10 -7.39 0.34
CA SER A 117 -0.07 -8.80 -0.06
C SER A 117 0.67 -9.14 -1.37
N VAL A 118 0.81 -8.17 -2.28
CA VAL A 118 1.61 -8.34 -3.49
C VAL A 118 3.08 -8.53 -3.16
N ILE A 119 3.67 -7.67 -2.33
CA ILE A 119 5.09 -7.75 -1.98
C ILE A 119 5.42 -8.87 -1.00
N GLU A 120 4.44 -9.35 -0.24
CA GLU A 120 4.60 -10.47 0.69
C GLU A 120 4.61 -11.82 -0.04
N SER A 121 3.72 -12.03 -1.00
CA SER A 121 3.49 -13.35 -1.57
C SER A 121 3.20 -13.39 -3.07
N HIS A 122 3.13 -12.26 -3.77
CA HIS A 122 2.55 -12.18 -5.13
C HIS A 122 1.15 -12.80 -5.20
N LEU A 123 0.34 -12.62 -4.15
CA LEU A 123 -1.00 -13.20 -4.00
C LEU A 123 -1.00 -14.74 -4.01
N THR A 124 0.07 -15.38 -3.54
CA THR A 124 0.18 -16.84 -3.52
C THR A 124 -0.42 -17.40 -2.21
N PRO A 125 -1.54 -18.13 -2.26
CA PRO A 125 -2.25 -18.54 -1.04
C PRO A 125 -1.48 -19.52 -0.18
N ASN A 126 -0.70 -20.42 -0.77
CA ASN A 126 0.01 -21.50 -0.06
C ASN A 126 1.51 -21.20 0.17
N LEU A 127 1.94 -19.94 -0.06
CA LEU A 127 3.33 -19.58 0.17
C LEU A 127 3.65 -19.68 1.66
N THR A 128 4.68 -20.44 1.99
CA THR A 128 5.21 -20.55 3.35
C THR A 128 6.64 -20.05 3.38
N SER A 129 6.93 -19.08 4.23
CA SER A 129 8.28 -18.58 4.44
C SER A 129 9.10 -19.52 5.33
N SER A 130 10.42 -19.39 5.30
CA SER A 130 11.33 -20.13 6.20
C SER A 130 11.08 -19.84 7.69
N ALA A 131 10.48 -18.70 8.01
CA ALA A 131 10.09 -18.32 9.37
C ALA A 131 8.70 -18.83 9.77
N GLY A 132 7.96 -19.52 8.89
CA GLY A 132 6.63 -20.05 9.15
C GLY A 132 5.48 -19.07 8.91
N ALA A 133 5.74 -17.93 8.27
CA ALA A 133 4.66 -17.06 7.78
C ALA A 133 3.97 -17.74 6.59
N VAL A 134 2.63 -17.64 6.51
CA VAL A 134 1.84 -18.33 5.48
C VAL A 134 0.81 -17.40 4.84
N GLY A 135 0.57 -17.67 3.56
CA GLY A 135 -0.56 -17.15 2.82
C GLY A 135 -0.34 -15.80 2.16
N PRO A 136 -1.40 -15.22 1.58
CA PRO A 136 -1.30 -13.99 0.79
C PRO A 136 -0.70 -12.82 1.57
N TRP A 137 -0.95 -12.76 2.87
CA TRP A 137 -0.52 -11.71 3.79
C TRP A 137 0.69 -12.10 4.65
N GLN A 138 1.26 -13.29 4.43
CA GLN A 138 2.40 -13.81 5.18
C GLN A 138 2.25 -13.67 6.71
N LEU A 139 1.10 -14.16 7.22
CA LEU A 139 0.80 -14.08 8.65
C LEU A 139 1.59 -15.13 9.43
N MET A 140 2.21 -14.72 10.52
CA MET A 140 2.86 -15.63 11.47
C MET A 140 1.79 -16.44 12.24
N PRO A 141 2.10 -17.68 12.68
CA PRO A 141 1.14 -18.53 13.38
C PRO A 141 0.55 -17.87 14.64
N ASP A 142 1.40 -17.27 15.47
CA ASP A 142 0.97 -16.65 16.73
C ASP A 142 0.03 -15.47 16.46
N GLU A 143 0.34 -14.67 15.45
CA GLU A 143 -0.48 -13.53 15.06
C GLU A 143 -1.81 -13.98 14.47
N ALA A 144 -1.81 -15.01 13.63
CA ALA A 144 -3.01 -15.61 13.08
C ALA A 144 -3.93 -16.14 14.18
N ASN A 145 -3.38 -16.90 15.14
CA ASN A 145 -4.12 -17.43 16.27
C ASN A 145 -4.69 -16.32 17.16
N ARG A 146 -3.90 -15.28 17.45
CA ARG A 146 -4.35 -14.09 18.22
C ARG A 146 -5.57 -13.44 17.56
N LEU A 147 -5.63 -13.45 16.24
CA LEU A 147 -6.72 -12.85 15.46
C LEU A 147 -7.87 -13.80 15.16
N GLY A 148 -7.81 -15.04 15.65
CA GLY A 148 -8.86 -16.02 15.57
C GLY A 148 -8.84 -16.90 14.33
N LEU A 149 -7.72 -16.92 13.56
CA LEU A 149 -7.53 -17.86 12.47
C LEU A 149 -6.98 -19.18 13.00
N LYS A 150 -7.51 -20.29 12.49
CA LYS A 150 -6.96 -21.62 12.73
C LYS A 150 -5.73 -21.84 11.86
N THR A 151 -4.70 -22.46 12.42
CA THR A 151 -3.50 -22.87 11.69
C THR A 151 -3.39 -24.40 11.53
N THR A 152 -4.28 -25.14 12.20
CA THR A 152 -4.43 -26.59 12.13
C THR A 152 -5.89 -26.98 12.39
N PRO A 153 -6.44 -28.09 11.85
CA PRO A 153 -5.85 -28.96 10.80
C PRO A 153 -5.87 -28.35 9.41
N VAL A 154 -6.65 -27.28 9.21
CA VAL A 154 -6.68 -26.48 7.97
C VAL A 154 -6.11 -25.10 8.28
N ASP A 155 -5.14 -24.66 7.51
CA ASP A 155 -4.52 -23.37 7.70
C ASP A 155 -5.34 -22.25 7.06
N GLU A 156 -6.08 -21.51 7.86
CA GLU A 156 -6.96 -20.42 7.41
C GLU A 156 -6.20 -19.17 6.94
N ARG A 157 -4.87 -19.12 7.13
CA ARG A 157 -4.01 -18.06 6.57
C ARG A 157 -3.94 -18.14 5.05
N THR A 158 -4.25 -19.31 4.46
CA THR A 158 -4.32 -19.52 3.01
C THR A 158 -5.61 -19.00 2.38
N ASP A 159 -6.64 -18.76 3.19
CA ASP A 159 -7.92 -18.21 2.74
C ASP A 159 -7.80 -16.70 2.54
N PHE A 160 -8.09 -16.23 1.32
CA PHE A 160 -7.96 -14.81 0.97
C PHE A 160 -8.87 -13.92 1.81
N LYS A 161 -10.12 -14.31 2.09
CA LYS A 161 -11.07 -13.50 2.86
C LYS A 161 -10.65 -13.43 4.33
N LYS A 162 -10.40 -14.59 4.94
CA LYS A 162 -10.04 -14.68 6.36
C LYS A 162 -8.70 -14.01 6.66
N SER A 163 -7.69 -14.29 5.85
CA SER A 163 -6.37 -13.68 6.02
C SER A 163 -6.39 -12.17 5.80
N THR A 164 -7.20 -11.67 4.86
CA THR A 164 -7.35 -10.22 4.68
C THR A 164 -8.07 -9.56 5.84
N GLN A 165 -9.09 -10.21 6.42
CA GLN A 165 -9.75 -9.70 7.64
C GLN A 165 -8.78 -9.61 8.83
N ALA A 166 -7.89 -10.59 8.97
CA ALA A 166 -6.84 -10.57 9.98
C ALA A 166 -5.80 -9.46 9.69
N ALA A 167 -5.32 -9.37 8.47
CA ALA A 167 -4.40 -8.32 8.04
C ALA A 167 -4.98 -6.92 8.27
N ALA A 168 -6.25 -6.71 7.98
CA ALA A 168 -6.93 -5.44 8.24
C ALA A 168 -6.92 -5.06 9.73
N LYS A 169 -7.11 -6.03 10.63
CA LYS A 169 -7.00 -5.77 12.08
C LYS A 169 -5.57 -5.36 12.47
N ILE A 170 -4.55 -6.06 11.98
CA ILE A 170 -3.14 -5.71 12.20
C ILE A 170 -2.85 -4.29 11.70
N LEU A 171 -3.23 -3.97 10.47
CA LEU A 171 -3.01 -2.66 9.89
C LEU A 171 -3.67 -1.55 10.70
N LYS A 172 -4.89 -1.79 11.19
CA LYS A 172 -5.60 -0.84 12.04
C LYS A 172 -4.92 -0.63 13.40
N GLU A 173 -4.45 -1.70 14.03
CA GLU A 173 -3.69 -1.65 15.30
C GLU A 173 -2.37 -0.88 15.11
N LEU A 174 -1.64 -1.16 14.03
CA LEU A 174 -0.39 -0.47 13.71
C LEU A 174 -0.64 1.02 13.40
N TYR A 175 -1.71 1.33 12.67
CA TYR A 175 -2.04 2.72 12.37
C TYR A 175 -2.48 3.49 13.63
N ALA A 176 -3.21 2.86 14.54
CA ALA A 176 -3.53 3.46 15.83
C ALA A 176 -2.26 3.80 16.65
N GLN A 177 -1.21 2.99 16.52
CA GLN A 177 0.07 3.22 17.20
C GLN A 177 0.94 4.29 16.54
N PHE A 178 1.02 4.32 15.21
CA PHE A 178 2.01 5.13 14.49
C PHE A 178 1.41 6.36 13.80
N GLY A 179 0.15 6.31 13.38
CA GLY A 179 -0.53 7.40 12.67
C GLY A 179 0.05 7.74 11.29
N ASP A 180 0.91 6.89 10.75
CA ASP A 180 1.64 7.07 9.48
C ASP A 180 1.73 5.75 8.74
N TRP A 181 1.34 5.72 7.45
CA TRP A 181 1.26 4.49 6.70
C TRP A 181 2.61 3.92 6.31
N LEU A 182 3.65 4.75 6.11
CA LEU A 182 5.01 4.23 5.86
C LEU A 182 5.57 3.56 7.10
N LEU A 183 5.28 4.10 8.29
CA LEU A 183 5.63 3.47 9.56
C LEU A 183 4.83 2.18 9.79
N VAL A 184 3.55 2.13 9.37
CA VAL A 184 2.74 0.90 9.41
C VAL A 184 3.35 -0.18 8.53
N VAL A 185 3.71 0.14 7.28
CA VAL A 185 4.36 -0.79 6.36
C VAL A 185 5.70 -1.29 6.92
N ALA A 186 6.50 -0.40 7.50
CA ALA A 186 7.74 -0.76 8.17
C ALA A 186 7.50 -1.69 9.37
N ALA A 187 6.47 -1.41 10.18
CA ALA A 187 6.14 -2.19 11.36
C ALA A 187 5.52 -3.55 11.01
N TYR A 188 4.78 -3.64 9.93
CA TYR A 188 4.23 -4.90 9.42
C TYR A 188 5.34 -5.92 9.12
N ASN A 189 6.38 -5.48 8.42
CA ASN A 189 7.54 -6.33 8.11
C ASN A 189 8.52 -6.47 9.29
N GLY A 190 8.92 -5.34 9.88
CA GLY A 190 10.01 -5.28 10.86
C GLY A 190 9.58 -5.47 12.31
N GLY A 191 8.28 -5.43 12.60
CA GLY A 191 7.69 -5.47 13.93
C GLY A 191 7.61 -4.10 14.61
N ALA A 192 6.45 -3.82 15.23
CA ALA A 192 6.14 -2.54 15.87
C ALA A 192 7.16 -2.08 16.90
N GLY A 193 7.67 -3.02 17.72
CA GLY A 193 8.66 -2.70 18.76
C GLY A 193 9.99 -2.18 18.21
N ARG A 194 10.41 -2.61 17.03
CA ARG A 194 11.65 -2.15 16.38
C ARG A 194 11.46 -0.74 15.83
N VAL A 195 10.35 -0.49 15.15
CA VAL A 195 10.01 0.84 14.64
C VAL A 195 9.87 1.85 15.78
N SER A 196 9.16 1.50 16.87
CA SER A 196 9.02 2.36 18.06
C SER A 196 10.36 2.74 18.69
N ARG A 197 11.29 1.78 18.80
CA ARG A 197 12.64 2.07 19.32
C ARG A 197 13.42 3.03 18.43
N ALA A 198 13.33 2.88 17.11
CA ALA A 198 14.00 3.76 16.15
C ALA A 198 13.43 5.18 16.23
N LEU A 199 12.09 5.33 16.27
CA LEU A 199 11.42 6.61 16.43
C LEU A 199 11.82 7.31 17.73
N LYS A 200 11.79 6.59 18.86
CA LYS A 200 12.19 7.12 20.16
C LYS A 200 13.65 7.57 20.17
N LYS A 201 14.54 6.78 19.57
CA LYS A 201 15.99 7.10 19.47
C LYS A 201 16.23 8.41 18.72
N LYS A 202 15.46 8.66 17.67
CA LYS A 202 15.60 9.85 16.81
C LYS A 202 14.74 11.05 17.25
N GLY A 203 13.75 10.84 18.12
CA GLY A 203 12.81 11.88 18.52
C GLY A 203 11.91 12.38 17.37
N THR A 204 11.51 11.51 16.48
CA THR A 204 10.75 11.80 15.26
C THR A 204 9.61 10.80 15.06
N ASN A 205 8.64 11.18 14.19
CA ASN A 205 7.58 10.30 13.71
C ASN A 205 7.63 10.18 12.17
N ASP A 206 8.81 10.29 11.57
CA ASP A 206 9.02 10.26 10.13
C ASP A 206 9.85 9.04 9.76
N PHE A 207 9.31 8.19 8.86
CA PHE A 207 9.99 6.98 8.38
C PHE A 207 11.36 7.29 7.78
N TRP A 208 11.47 8.36 6.97
CA TRP A 208 12.71 8.68 6.27
C TRP A 208 13.86 9.09 7.19
N GLN A 209 13.53 9.61 8.38
CA GLN A 209 14.53 9.94 9.38
C GLN A 209 15.06 8.73 10.15
N ILE A 210 14.28 7.64 10.18
CA ILE A 210 14.63 6.41 10.90
C ILE A 210 15.02 5.26 9.99
N GLU A 211 14.89 5.40 8.66
CA GLU A 211 15.07 4.26 7.74
C GLU A 211 16.40 3.52 7.96
N TYR A 212 17.49 4.24 8.22
CA TYR A 212 18.81 3.65 8.43
C TYR A 212 19.00 3.03 9.83
N ASP A 213 18.12 3.28 10.78
CA ASP A 213 18.07 2.60 12.07
C ASP A 213 17.25 1.28 12.00
N LEU A 214 16.61 1.03 10.85
CA LEU A 214 15.87 -0.20 10.58
C LEU A 214 16.73 -1.19 9.77
N PRO A 215 16.45 -2.51 9.88
CA PRO A 215 17.09 -3.50 9.03
C PRO A 215 16.93 -3.19 7.55
N LEU A 216 17.92 -3.60 6.75
CA LEU A 216 17.89 -3.43 5.29
C LEU A 216 16.64 -4.02 4.66
N GLU A 217 16.18 -5.17 5.13
CA GLU A 217 14.96 -5.82 4.69
C GLU A 217 13.75 -4.92 4.90
N THR A 218 13.57 -4.39 6.12
CA THR A 218 12.42 -3.55 6.48
C THR A 218 12.39 -2.24 5.69
N ARG A 219 13.53 -1.54 5.56
CA ARG A 219 13.56 -0.32 4.76
C ARG A 219 13.34 -0.56 3.27
N ASN A 220 13.84 -1.70 2.74
CA ASN A 220 13.59 -2.10 1.37
C ASN A 220 12.12 -2.54 1.16
N HIS A 221 11.50 -3.12 2.19
CA HIS A 221 10.08 -3.48 2.15
C HIS A 221 9.18 -2.25 1.93
N VAL A 222 9.44 -1.16 2.66
CA VAL A 222 8.73 0.11 2.44
C VAL A 222 8.96 0.64 1.01
N LYS A 223 10.18 0.60 0.51
CA LYS A 223 10.49 1.04 -0.85
C LYS A 223 9.84 0.15 -1.92
N LYS A 224 9.77 -1.16 -1.70
CA LYS A 224 9.01 -2.08 -2.57
C LYS A 224 7.52 -1.75 -2.56
N PHE A 225 6.95 -1.46 -1.39
CA PHE A 225 5.55 -1.06 -1.29
C PHE A 225 5.27 0.19 -2.11
N ILE A 226 6.08 1.25 -1.96
CA ILE A 226 5.96 2.48 -2.72
C ILE A 226 6.06 2.19 -4.23
N ALA A 227 7.06 1.42 -4.66
CA ALA A 227 7.24 1.07 -6.07
C ALA A 227 6.05 0.27 -6.63
N THR A 228 5.56 -0.72 -5.88
CA THR A 228 4.40 -1.53 -6.28
C THR A 228 3.14 -0.66 -6.39
N HIS A 229 2.93 0.22 -5.41
CA HIS A 229 1.83 1.19 -5.42
C HIS A 229 1.88 2.04 -6.72
N TYR A 230 3.04 2.62 -7.06
CA TYR A 230 3.17 3.40 -8.29
C TYR A 230 2.89 2.59 -9.56
N VAL A 231 3.33 1.33 -9.63
CA VAL A 231 3.01 0.47 -10.78
C VAL A 231 1.50 0.27 -10.96
N PHE A 232 0.75 0.19 -9.86
CA PHE A 232 -0.68 -0.04 -9.91
C PHE A 232 -1.52 1.23 -10.04
N GLU A 233 -1.14 2.32 -9.35
CA GLU A 233 -1.94 3.53 -9.19
C GLU A 233 -1.36 4.76 -9.92
N GLU A 234 -0.15 4.65 -10.46
CA GLU A 234 0.54 5.67 -11.28
C GLU A 234 0.94 6.96 -10.54
N ASP A 235 0.10 7.55 -9.68
CA ASP A 235 0.31 8.87 -9.06
C ASP A 235 0.77 8.84 -7.60
N GLY A 236 0.88 7.67 -6.99
CA GLY A 236 1.08 7.55 -5.55
C GLY A 236 -0.15 8.01 -4.75
N GLY A 237 -0.45 7.33 -3.67
CA GLY A 237 -1.61 7.60 -2.82
C GLY A 237 -1.22 8.06 -1.42
N TRP A 238 -2.21 8.20 -0.58
CA TRP A 238 -2.04 8.63 0.81
C TRP A 238 -1.16 7.73 1.65
N THR A 239 -1.07 6.46 1.30
CA THR A 239 -0.27 5.46 2.01
C THR A 239 1.23 5.61 1.80
N THR A 240 1.65 6.40 0.82
CA THR A 240 3.07 6.67 0.54
C THR A 240 3.57 7.97 1.18
N LEU A 241 2.69 8.72 1.84
CA LEU A 241 3.02 9.97 2.53
C LEU A 241 3.44 9.72 3.97
N THR A 242 4.38 10.52 4.46
CA THR A 242 4.69 10.62 5.89
C THR A 242 3.57 11.31 6.67
N ALA A 243 3.57 11.14 7.99
CA ALA A 243 2.62 11.82 8.87
C ALA A 243 2.68 13.36 8.74
N ASN A 244 3.86 13.92 8.48
CA ASN A 244 4.03 15.37 8.29
C ASN A 244 3.46 15.83 6.96
N GLU A 245 3.80 15.14 5.85
CA GLU A 245 3.23 15.41 4.54
C GLU A 245 1.70 15.25 4.52
N THR A 246 1.19 14.28 5.28
CA THR A 246 -0.26 14.10 5.46
C THR A 246 -0.89 15.26 6.25
N LYS A 247 -0.19 15.84 7.26
CA LYS A 247 -0.65 17.02 7.98
C LYS A 247 -0.59 18.27 7.10
N ASP A 248 0.47 18.43 6.32
CA ASP A 248 0.63 19.55 5.39
C ASP A 248 -0.44 19.50 4.29
N LYS A 249 -0.75 18.31 3.77
CA LYS A 249 -1.90 18.10 2.87
C LYS A 249 -3.24 18.37 3.57
N LYS A 250 -3.38 18.08 4.87
CA LYS A 250 -4.58 18.43 5.66
C LYS A 250 -4.67 19.92 5.95
N GLY A 251 -3.53 20.60 6.13
CA GLY A 251 -3.46 22.05 6.33
C GLY A 251 -3.75 22.84 5.05
N THR A 252 -3.39 22.27 3.92
CA THR A 252 -3.78 22.71 2.57
C THR A 252 -4.95 21.83 2.12
N SER A 253 -6.14 22.01 2.70
CA SER A 253 -7.35 21.38 2.19
C SER A 253 -7.37 21.60 0.68
N GLN A 254 -7.17 20.54 -0.11
CA GLN A 254 -7.22 20.63 -1.58
C GLN A 254 -8.56 21.21 -2.03
N ILE A 255 -9.53 21.12 -1.15
CA ILE A 255 -10.89 21.55 -1.35
C ILE A 255 -11.12 23.02 -0.94
N GLY A 256 -10.30 23.57 -0.04
CA GLY A 256 -10.52 24.93 0.53
C GLY A 256 -10.41 26.09 -0.46
N ASN A 257 -9.75 25.89 -1.60
CA ASN A 257 -9.58 26.89 -2.66
C ASN A 257 -10.13 26.46 -4.02
N GLN A 258 -10.80 25.31 -4.12
CA GLN A 258 -11.41 24.86 -5.37
C GLN A 258 -12.86 25.35 -5.48
N GLU A 259 -13.24 25.67 -6.68
CA GLU A 259 -14.64 25.97 -6.99
C GLU A 259 -15.50 24.72 -6.77
N MET A 260 -16.48 24.84 -5.88
CA MET A 260 -17.32 23.71 -5.49
C MET A 260 -18.57 23.65 -6.35
N GLY A 261 -18.98 22.44 -6.69
CA GLY A 261 -20.28 22.15 -7.31
C GLY A 261 -21.09 21.20 -6.43
N THR A 262 -22.36 21.05 -6.75
CA THR A 262 -23.26 20.13 -6.08
C THR A 262 -24.00 19.29 -7.10
N THR A 263 -24.29 18.04 -6.75
CA THR A 263 -25.18 17.16 -7.52
C THR A 263 -26.12 16.42 -6.59
N GLU A 264 -27.32 16.15 -7.06
CA GLU A 264 -28.27 15.34 -6.31
C GLU A 264 -27.97 13.85 -6.43
N VAL A 265 -27.89 13.19 -5.29
CA VAL A 265 -27.62 11.76 -5.18
C VAL A 265 -28.72 11.10 -4.37
N SER A 266 -29.29 10.05 -4.93
CA SER A 266 -30.23 9.17 -4.29
C SER A 266 -29.85 7.71 -4.52
N GLY A 267 -30.17 6.82 -3.57
CA GLY A 267 -29.81 5.42 -3.68
C GLY A 267 -28.73 5.01 -2.67
N ARG A 268 -28.18 3.83 -2.83
CA ARG A 268 -27.27 3.21 -1.84
C ARG A 268 -25.79 3.55 -2.11
N PHE A 269 -25.50 4.81 -2.41
CA PHE A 269 -24.11 5.26 -2.50
C PHE A 269 -23.44 5.22 -1.12
N GLN A 270 -22.11 5.02 -1.13
CA GLN A 270 -21.26 5.07 0.04
C GLN A 270 -20.20 6.15 -0.14
N ILE A 271 -20.05 7.04 0.85
CA ILE A 271 -19.11 8.17 0.74
C ILE A 271 -17.67 7.72 0.55
N LEU A 272 -17.27 6.60 1.16
CA LEU A 272 -15.93 6.03 1.01
C LEU A 272 -15.66 5.53 -0.41
N VAL A 273 -16.66 4.95 -1.06
CA VAL A 273 -16.56 4.49 -2.45
C VAL A 273 -16.47 5.70 -3.40
N ILE A 274 -17.28 6.73 -3.17
CA ILE A 274 -17.21 7.99 -3.93
C ILE A 274 -15.82 8.62 -3.77
N ALA A 275 -15.31 8.71 -2.55
CA ALA A 275 -14.00 9.24 -2.25
C ALA A 275 -12.89 8.53 -3.01
N HIS A 276 -12.95 7.20 -3.03
CA HIS A 276 -12.03 6.36 -3.79
C HIS A 276 -12.06 6.66 -5.29
N TYR A 277 -13.25 6.60 -5.90
CA TYR A 277 -13.40 6.81 -7.35
C TYR A 277 -12.99 8.20 -7.84
N LEU A 278 -13.07 9.19 -6.93
CA LEU A 278 -12.71 10.58 -7.22
C LEU A 278 -11.30 10.95 -6.77
N SER A 279 -10.57 10.01 -6.16
CA SER A 279 -9.26 10.26 -5.55
C SER A 279 -9.29 11.45 -4.58
N ILE A 280 -10.37 11.54 -3.79
CA ILE A 280 -10.53 12.53 -2.71
C ILE A 280 -10.32 11.81 -1.38
N PRO A 281 -9.60 12.41 -0.42
CA PRO A 281 -9.50 11.85 0.91
C PRO A 281 -10.87 11.64 1.54
N ALA A 282 -11.18 10.40 1.96
CA ALA A 282 -12.48 10.03 2.50
C ALA A 282 -12.95 10.99 3.61
N LYS A 283 -12.04 11.33 4.54
CA LYS A 283 -12.35 12.23 5.65
C LYS A 283 -12.64 13.67 5.22
N GLU A 284 -12.00 14.15 4.18
CA GLU A 284 -12.31 15.48 3.61
C GLU A 284 -13.69 15.47 2.97
N LEU A 285 -13.99 14.40 2.22
CA LEU A 285 -15.30 14.25 1.59
C LEU A 285 -16.42 14.09 2.63
N GLU A 286 -16.17 13.36 3.73
CA GLU A 286 -17.11 13.24 4.86
C GLU A 286 -17.36 14.59 5.56
N ILE A 287 -16.30 15.39 5.78
CA ILE A 287 -16.42 16.73 6.38
C ILE A 287 -17.25 17.66 5.48
N LEU A 288 -17.04 17.58 4.16
CA LEU A 288 -17.82 18.35 3.20
C LEU A 288 -19.28 17.89 3.08
N ASN A 289 -19.52 16.62 3.38
CA ASN A 289 -20.81 15.97 3.18
C ASN A 289 -21.27 15.26 4.47
N PRO A 290 -21.50 15.99 5.56
CA PRO A 290 -21.88 15.41 6.84
C PRO A 290 -23.20 14.65 6.71
N LYS A 291 -23.27 13.46 7.37
CA LYS A 291 -24.44 12.59 7.36
C LYS A 291 -24.84 12.03 5.98
N PHE A 292 -23.98 12.07 4.99
CA PHE A 292 -24.25 11.58 3.64
C PHE A 292 -24.79 10.14 3.68
N ASP A 293 -24.01 9.18 4.20
CA ASP A 293 -24.39 7.76 4.22
C ASP A 293 -25.70 7.51 4.97
N GLN A 294 -25.95 8.22 6.08
CA GLN A 294 -27.19 8.10 6.85
C GLN A 294 -28.39 8.59 6.02
N THR A 295 -28.21 9.70 5.28
CA THR A 295 -29.31 10.30 4.50
C THR A 295 -29.68 9.43 3.31
N VAL A 296 -28.70 8.96 2.56
CA VAL A 296 -28.95 8.10 1.36
C VAL A 296 -29.42 6.71 1.77
N ALA A 297 -28.93 6.18 2.90
CA ALA A 297 -29.42 4.91 3.47
C ALA A 297 -30.89 4.96 3.89
N ALA A 298 -31.37 6.15 4.31
CA ALA A 298 -32.78 6.40 4.61
C ALA A 298 -33.65 6.61 3.35
N GLY A 299 -33.10 6.43 2.15
CA GLY A 299 -33.80 6.61 0.88
C GLY A 299 -34.06 8.08 0.50
N LYS A 300 -33.41 9.02 1.18
CA LYS A 300 -33.55 10.46 0.90
C LYS A 300 -32.53 10.93 -0.14
N VAL A 301 -32.90 11.99 -0.88
CA VAL A 301 -31.96 12.68 -1.77
C VAL A 301 -30.97 13.49 -0.94
N TYR A 302 -29.71 13.45 -1.33
CA TYR A 302 -28.63 14.23 -0.73
C TYR A 302 -27.98 15.13 -1.77
N SER A 303 -27.77 16.40 -1.46
CA SER A 303 -27.00 17.33 -2.29
C SER A 303 -25.51 17.13 -2.01
N LEU A 304 -24.89 16.25 -2.80
CA LEU A 304 -23.47 15.91 -2.69
C LEU A 304 -22.62 17.08 -3.17
N LYS A 305 -21.74 17.57 -2.31
CA LYS A 305 -20.79 18.65 -2.57
C LYS A 305 -19.45 18.10 -2.98
N LEU A 306 -18.97 18.50 -4.15
CA LEU A 306 -17.69 18.06 -4.74
C LEU A 306 -16.93 19.26 -5.34
N PRO A 307 -15.58 19.15 -5.44
CA PRO A 307 -14.83 20.02 -6.34
C PRO A 307 -15.37 19.94 -7.78
N LYS A 308 -15.45 21.06 -8.50
CA LYS A 308 -16.02 21.07 -9.85
C LYS A 308 -15.34 20.13 -10.82
N ASP A 309 -14.03 20.02 -10.76
CA ASP A 309 -13.24 19.07 -11.57
C ASP A 309 -13.58 17.61 -11.27
N ARG A 310 -14.02 17.31 -10.04
CA ARG A 310 -14.43 15.95 -9.61
C ARG A 310 -15.90 15.67 -9.88
N LEU A 311 -16.71 16.71 -10.00
CA LEU A 311 -18.13 16.57 -10.29
C LEU A 311 -18.37 15.93 -11.67
N GLU A 312 -17.64 16.36 -12.70
CA GLU A 312 -17.71 15.78 -14.04
C GLU A 312 -17.32 14.30 -14.04
N ILE A 313 -16.27 13.93 -13.29
CA ILE A 313 -15.83 12.55 -13.14
C ILE A 313 -16.90 11.72 -12.43
N PHE A 314 -17.50 12.28 -11.37
CA PHE A 314 -18.59 11.62 -10.64
C PHE A 314 -19.78 11.34 -11.54
N GLU A 315 -20.27 12.34 -12.29
CA GLU A 315 -21.41 12.17 -13.18
C GLU A 315 -21.12 11.14 -14.28
N ALA A 316 -19.93 11.17 -14.88
CA ALA A 316 -19.52 10.20 -15.89
C ALA A 316 -19.45 8.75 -15.35
N ARG A 317 -19.13 8.57 -14.07
CA ARG A 317 -18.95 7.25 -13.43
C ARG A 317 -20.04 6.92 -12.42
N LYS A 318 -21.11 7.67 -12.34
CA LYS A 318 -22.15 7.58 -11.31
C LYS A 318 -22.72 6.16 -11.16
N ASN A 319 -23.01 5.49 -12.28
CA ASN A 319 -23.52 4.13 -12.25
C ASN A 319 -22.49 3.11 -11.76
N GLU A 320 -21.23 3.27 -12.14
CA GLU A 320 -20.13 2.42 -11.69
C GLU A 320 -19.91 2.56 -10.18
N ILE A 321 -19.91 3.80 -9.68
CA ILE A 321 -19.78 4.12 -8.25
C ILE A 321 -20.95 3.55 -7.46
N LEU A 322 -22.19 3.63 -8.01
CA LEU A 322 -23.36 3.03 -7.36
C LEU A 322 -23.23 1.52 -7.27
N GLN A 323 -22.83 0.85 -8.33
CA GLN A 323 -22.63 -0.61 -8.32
C GLN A 323 -21.55 -1.03 -7.30
N ALA A 324 -20.42 -0.33 -7.27
CA ALA A 324 -19.39 -0.59 -6.28
C ALA A 324 -19.88 -0.34 -4.84
N SER A 325 -20.68 0.71 -4.62
CA SER A 325 -21.30 1.00 -3.32
C SER A 325 -22.26 -0.09 -2.88
N LEU A 326 -23.06 -0.63 -3.81
CA LEU A 326 -23.95 -1.75 -3.53
C LEU A 326 -23.15 -3.01 -3.17
N GLN A 327 -22.11 -3.32 -3.92
CA GLN A 327 -21.22 -4.45 -3.62
C GLN A 327 -20.64 -4.32 -2.20
N ALA A 328 -20.10 -3.15 -1.86
CA ALA A 328 -19.56 -2.90 -0.53
C ALA A 328 -20.60 -3.11 0.60
N LEU A 329 -21.85 -2.73 0.37
CA LEU A 329 -22.94 -2.93 1.35
C LEU A 329 -23.36 -4.39 1.52
N TYR A 330 -23.36 -5.18 0.43
CA TYR A 330 -23.78 -6.58 0.49
C TYR A 330 -22.71 -7.49 1.08
N SER A 331 -21.42 -7.17 0.87
CA SER A 331 -20.32 -7.94 1.44
C SER A 331 -20.18 -7.83 2.98
N ILE A 332 -20.82 -6.84 3.58
CA ILE A 332 -20.85 -6.66 5.06
C ILE A 332 -21.90 -7.58 5.73
N LYS A 333 -22.82 -8.17 4.97
CA LYS A 333 -23.97 -8.93 5.51
C LYS A 333 -23.77 -10.45 5.56
N GLU A 334 -22.68 -10.97 5.03
CA GLU A 334 -22.28 -12.37 5.12
C GLU A 334 -21.05 -12.55 6.06
#